data_4f9cd341284480a79743ba733c634cd0
#
_entry.id   4f9cd341284480a79743ba733c634cd0
#
_cell.length_a   1.000
_cell.length_b   1.000
_cell.length_c   1.000
_cell.angle_alpha   90.00
_cell.angle_beta   90.00
_cell.angle_gamma   90.00
#
_symmetry.space_group_name_H-M   'P 1'
#
loop_
_entity.id
_entity.type
_entity.pdbx_description
1 polymer ?
#
loop_
_entity_poly.entity_id
_entity_poly.type
_entity_poly.pdbx_seq_one_letter_code
_entity_poly.pdbx_strand_id
1 'polypeptide(L)'
;TPDDIYIPSRETITIPEIDLLSNPAFDMRTLYFPAKDHQDYSDWHGFDSHKDRIREWGSWVHTFKDLLPAEEYFDSHPEYFSEIGGKRIEDGQLCLSNPDITGILIENLDKRVKKRRKSTYFSVSQNDNYLACECDACSTLIKKYDSQSGVILDVVNKVAEAFPDKKISTLAYQYSRAAPKGIKPADNVNIMLCTIECNRSRPIASDSLSESFRTDMNDWRKIAGDI
;
A
#
# COMPACT_ATOMS: atom_id res chain seq x y z
N THR A 1 -7.76 21.16 -16.90
CA THR A 1 -7.15 19.97 -17.54
C THR A 1 -5.85 20.40 -18.21
N PRO A 2 -4.93 19.49 -18.54
CA PRO A 2 -3.72 19.83 -19.31
C PRO A 2 -3.99 20.53 -20.62
N ASP A 3 -5.14 20.26 -21.24
CA ASP A 3 -5.58 20.84 -22.50
C ASP A 3 -6.20 22.25 -22.33
N ASP A 4 -6.50 22.66 -21.08
CA ASP A 4 -7.14 23.95 -20.74
C ASP A 4 -6.15 24.93 -20.10
N ILE A 5 -4.87 24.83 -20.35
CA ILE A 5 -3.89 25.77 -19.82
C ILE A 5 -4.07 27.11 -20.51
N TYR A 6 -4.47 28.11 -19.74
CA TYR A 6 -4.55 29.49 -20.20
C TYR A 6 -3.46 30.31 -19.54
N ILE A 7 -2.53 30.79 -20.34
CA ILE A 7 -1.48 31.72 -19.91
C ILE A 7 -1.79 33.11 -20.49
N PRO A 8 -2.28 34.07 -19.68
CA PRO A 8 -2.58 35.40 -20.19
C PRO A 8 -1.30 36.11 -20.65
N SER A 9 -1.36 36.72 -21.84
CA SER A 9 -0.27 37.57 -22.29
C SER A 9 -0.21 38.85 -21.44
N ARG A 10 0.98 39.20 -20.98
CA ARG A 10 1.26 40.42 -20.24
C ARG A 10 2.48 41.12 -20.81
N GLU A 11 2.41 42.44 -20.92
CA GLU A 11 3.56 43.23 -21.37
C GLU A 11 4.69 43.30 -20.34
N THR A 12 4.36 43.18 -19.07
CA THR A 12 5.32 43.22 -17.96
C THR A 12 4.94 42.23 -16.87
N ILE A 13 5.94 41.51 -16.39
CA ILE A 13 5.85 40.64 -15.20
C ILE A 13 6.80 41.18 -14.16
N THR A 14 6.28 41.57 -13.00
CA THR A 14 7.10 41.96 -11.86
C THR A 14 7.24 40.76 -10.90
N ILE A 15 8.47 40.34 -10.70
CA ILE A 15 8.77 39.27 -9.74
C ILE A 15 9.34 39.94 -8.49
N PRO A 16 8.72 39.80 -7.31
CA PRO A 16 9.29 40.28 -6.06
C PRO A 16 10.58 39.52 -5.73
N GLU A 17 11.39 40.05 -4.85
CA GLU A 17 12.51 39.29 -4.28
C GLU A 17 11.94 38.08 -3.53
N ILE A 18 12.38 36.88 -3.92
CA ILE A 18 11.91 35.61 -3.38
C ILE A 18 13.13 34.87 -2.82
N ASP A 19 13.11 34.59 -1.52
CA ASP A 19 13.98 33.64 -0.85
C ASP A 19 13.09 32.56 -0.22
N LEU A 20 12.73 31.55 -1.03
CA LEU A 20 11.84 30.48 -0.63
C LEU A 20 12.49 29.12 -0.87
N LEU A 21 12.71 28.38 0.23
CA LEU A 21 13.04 26.96 0.18
C LEU A 21 11.79 26.14 0.54
N SER A 22 11.33 25.30 -0.38
CA SER A 22 10.21 24.40 -0.16
C SER A 22 10.62 22.98 -0.48
N ASN A 23 10.49 22.09 0.51
CA ASN A 23 10.70 20.67 0.33
C ASN A 23 9.32 19.97 0.33
N PRO A 24 9.08 19.03 -0.60
CA PRO A 24 7.86 18.23 -0.57
C PRO A 24 7.75 17.43 0.74
N ALA A 25 6.51 17.32 1.26
CA ALA A 25 6.25 16.51 2.46
C ALA A 25 6.25 15.00 2.17
N PHE A 26 6.12 14.61 0.90
CA PHE A 26 6.08 13.22 0.45
C PHE A 26 7.17 12.96 -0.58
N ASP A 27 7.84 11.83 -0.44
CA ASP A 27 8.90 11.39 -1.36
C ASP A 27 8.34 11.01 -2.73
N MET A 28 7.11 10.49 -2.79
CA MET A 28 6.44 10.13 -4.03
C MET A 28 5.07 10.83 -4.15
N ARG A 29 4.86 11.49 -5.29
CA ARG A 29 3.64 12.25 -5.61
C ARG A 29 3.19 11.93 -7.02
N THR A 30 2.30 10.96 -7.17
CA THR A 30 1.83 10.50 -8.48
C THR A 30 0.32 10.65 -8.64
N LEU A 31 -0.13 10.76 -9.88
CA LEU A 31 -1.54 10.77 -10.25
C LEU A 31 -1.93 9.50 -10.98
N TYR A 32 -3.16 9.01 -10.72
CA TYR A 32 -3.84 7.96 -11.51
C TYR A 32 -4.80 8.54 -12.55
N PHE A 33 -4.56 9.74 -12.96
CA PHE A 33 -5.41 10.50 -13.86
C PHE A 33 -4.74 10.63 -15.23
N PRO A 34 -5.46 10.76 -16.36
CA PRO A 34 -4.85 10.86 -17.69
C PRO A 34 -3.80 11.97 -17.83
N ALA A 35 -3.91 13.04 -17.03
CA ALA A 35 -2.92 14.12 -16.99
C ALA A 35 -1.51 13.68 -16.55
N LYS A 36 -1.35 12.50 -15.94
CA LYS A 36 -0.04 11.94 -15.56
C LYS A 36 0.93 11.77 -16.75
N ASP A 37 0.38 11.65 -17.96
CA ASP A 37 1.15 11.45 -19.19
C ASP A 37 1.60 12.78 -19.82
N HIS A 38 1.14 13.92 -19.27
CA HIS A 38 1.54 15.28 -19.67
C HIS A 38 2.67 15.76 -18.77
N GLN A 39 3.89 15.77 -19.29
CA GLN A 39 5.08 16.13 -18.53
C GLN A 39 4.99 17.57 -17.99
N ASP A 40 4.61 18.53 -18.79
CA ASP A 40 4.50 19.95 -18.39
C ASP A 40 3.49 20.13 -17.24
N TYR A 41 2.38 19.36 -17.24
CA TYR A 41 1.41 19.39 -16.15
C TYR A 41 2.00 18.80 -14.87
N SER A 42 2.71 17.67 -14.97
CA SER A 42 3.35 17.03 -13.84
C SER A 42 4.43 17.93 -13.24
N ASP A 43 5.28 18.54 -14.05
CA ASP A 43 6.35 19.45 -13.63
C ASP A 43 5.77 20.69 -12.95
N TRP A 44 4.71 21.29 -13.52
CA TRP A 44 4.04 22.45 -12.92
C TRP A 44 3.48 22.17 -11.53
N HIS A 45 2.89 20.98 -11.34
CA HIS A 45 2.32 20.57 -10.05
C HIS A 45 3.30 19.85 -9.13
N GLY A 46 4.52 19.62 -9.56
CA GLY A 46 5.55 18.91 -8.82
C GLY A 46 5.20 17.44 -8.60
N PHE A 47 4.54 16.78 -9.55
CA PHE A 47 4.26 15.35 -9.51
C PHE A 47 5.40 14.55 -10.15
N ASP A 48 5.64 13.36 -9.59
CA ASP A 48 6.59 12.42 -10.16
C ASP A 48 6.04 11.79 -11.44
N SER A 49 6.92 11.56 -12.40
CA SER A 49 6.55 10.90 -13.63
C SER A 49 6.20 9.42 -13.42
N HIS A 50 5.42 8.85 -14.34
CA HIS A 50 5.14 7.41 -14.33
C HIS A 50 6.44 6.57 -14.41
N LYS A 51 7.48 7.07 -15.08
CA LYS A 51 8.79 6.41 -15.19
C LYS A 51 9.49 6.35 -13.83
N ASP A 52 9.43 7.41 -13.03
CA ASP A 52 10.03 7.44 -11.70
C ASP A 52 9.35 6.44 -10.78
N ARG A 53 8.03 6.36 -10.78
CA ARG A 53 7.28 5.37 -10.02
C ARG A 53 7.68 3.93 -10.40
N ILE A 54 7.75 3.60 -11.70
CA ILE A 54 8.17 2.26 -12.15
C ILE A 54 9.60 1.94 -11.74
N ARG A 55 10.47 2.94 -11.68
CA ARG A 55 11.86 2.76 -11.24
C ARG A 55 11.93 2.45 -9.76
N GLU A 56 11.19 3.19 -8.92
CA GLU A 56 11.22 3.04 -7.47
C GLU A 56 10.46 1.80 -6.99
N TRP A 57 9.38 1.41 -7.67
CA TRP A 57 8.54 0.28 -7.28
C TRP A 57 8.79 -0.95 -8.14
N GLY A 58 9.29 -2.00 -7.52
CA GLY A 58 9.46 -3.31 -8.14
C GLY A 58 8.16 -4.10 -8.28
N SER A 59 7.23 -3.92 -7.33
CA SER A 59 5.83 -4.36 -7.40
C SER A 59 4.92 -3.32 -6.74
N TRP A 60 3.72 -3.15 -7.28
CA TRP A 60 2.73 -2.19 -6.79
C TRP A 60 1.79 -2.89 -5.79
N VAL A 61 0.54 -2.56 -5.71
CA VAL A 61 -0.44 -3.05 -4.75
C VAL A 61 -1.09 -4.39 -5.17
N HIS A 62 -1.85 -5.03 -4.25
CA HIS A 62 -2.65 -6.24 -4.49
C HIS A 62 -1.84 -7.43 -5.00
N THR A 63 -0.72 -7.70 -4.33
CA THR A 63 0.31 -8.64 -4.82
C THR A 63 0.20 -10.06 -4.29
N PHE A 64 -0.71 -10.38 -3.38
CA PHE A 64 -0.86 -11.74 -2.87
C PHE A 64 -1.14 -12.73 -4.01
N LYS A 65 -2.08 -12.40 -4.91
CA LYS A 65 -2.37 -13.23 -6.09
C LYS A 65 -1.20 -13.43 -7.03
N ASP A 66 -0.28 -12.49 -7.05
CA ASP A 66 0.90 -12.57 -7.90
C ASP A 66 2.08 -13.26 -7.22
N LEU A 67 2.14 -13.26 -5.89
CA LEU A 67 3.19 -13.89 -5.10
C LEU A 67 2.82 -15.34 -4.75
N LEU A 68 1.54 -15.66 -4.71
CA LEU A 68 1.01 -17.01 -4.53
C LEU A 68 -0.23 -17.15 -5.42
N PRO A 69 -0.02 -17.43 -6.74
CA PRO A 69 -1.10 -17.54 -7.71
C PRO A 69 -2.00 -18.75 -7.42
N ALA A 70 -3.32 -18.53 -7.40
CA ALA A 70 -4.27 -19.62 -7.13
C ALA A 70 -4.23 -20.71 -8.19
N GLU A 71 -4.03 -20.35 -9.46
CA GLU A 71 -3.89 -21.28 -10.58
C GLU A 71 -2.73 -22.27 -10.45
N GLU A 72 -1.71 -21.94 -9.65
CA GLU A 72 -0.55 -22.80 -9.41
C GLU A 72 -0.69 -23.66 -8.14
N TYR A 73 -1.42 -23.16 -7.14
CA TYR A 73 -1.40 -23.74 -5.79
C TYR A 73 -2.75 -24.26 -5.32
N PHE A 74 -3.90 -23.77 -5.80
CA PHE A 74 -5.19 -24.05 -5.17
C PHE A 74 -5.59 -25.53 -5.22
N ASP A 75 -5.39 -26.19 -6.34
CA ASP A 75 -5.76 -27.60 -6.50
C ASP A 75 -4.98 -28.54 -5.56
N SER A 76 -3.72 -28.21 -5.28
CA SER A 76 -2.83 -29.02 -4.43
C SER A 76 -2.81 -28.56 -2.97
N HIS A 77 -3.02 -27.28 -2.72
CA HIS A 77 -2.92 -26.61 -1.42
C HIS A 77 -4.05 -25.62 -1.17
N PRO A 78 -5.32 -26.05 -1.15
CA PRO A 78 -6.44 -25.16 -0.89
C PRO A 78 -6.35 -24.46 0.48
N GLU A 79 -5.64 -25.05 1.46
CA GLU A 79 -5.39 -24.51 2.79
C GLU A 79 -4.54 -23.22 2.80
N TYR A 80 -3.88 -22.87 1.70
CA TYR A 80 -3.15 -21.61 1.55
C TYR A 80 -4.08 -20.42 1.31
N PHE A 81 -5.33 -20.67 0.94
CA PHE A 81 -6.32 -19.65 0.58
C PHE A 81 -7.36 -19.48 1.68
N SER A 82 -8.04 -18.34 1.66
CA SER A 82 -9.02 -18.01 2.70
C SER A 82 -10.15 -19.03 2.77
N GLU A 83 -10.58 -19.32 3.98
CA GLU A 83 -11.77 -20.06 4.29
C GLU A 83 -12.92 -19.10 4.55
N ILE A 84 -14.02 -19.25 3.81
CA ILE A 84 -15.23 -18.44 3.94
C ILE A 84 -16.42 -19.41 4.10
N GLY A 85 -17.17 -19.27 5.19
CA GLY A 85 -18.30 -20.15 5.47
C GLY A 85 -17.89 -21.63 5.51
N GLY A 86 -16.71 -21.96 5.98
CA GLY A 86 -16.18 -23.33 6.08
C GLY A 86 -15.65 -23.91 4.76
N LYS A 87 -15.50 -23.11 3.70
CA LYS A 87 -14.97 -23.55 2.40
C LYS A 87 -13.76 -22.70 1.98
N ARG A 88 -12.74 -23.36 1.42
CA ARG A 88 -11.60 -22.66 0.81
C ARG A 88 -12.01 -22.04 -0.53
N ILE A 89 -11.58 -20.79 -0.73
CA ILE A 89 -12.00 -19.95 -1.87
C ILE A 89 -10.77 -19.60 -2.70
N GLU A 90 -10.78 -20.02 -3.98
CA GLU A 90 -9.69 -19.77 -4.93
C GLU A 90 -9.42 -18.28 -5.15
N ASP A 91 -10.46 -17.50 -5.39
CA ASP A 91 -10.38 -16.04 -5.64
C ASP A 91 -10.36 -15.19 -4.34
N GLY A 92 -10.10 -15.82 -3.19
CA GLY A 92 -10.09 -15.15 -1.89
C GLY A 92 -8.77 -14.44 -1.58
N GLN A 93 -8.57 -14.21 -0.29
CA GLN A 93 -7.28 -13.80 0.26
C GLN A 93 -6.42 -15.03 0.55
N LEU A 94 -5.22 -14.83 1.08
CA LEU A 94 -4.40 -15.91 1.62
C LEU A 94 -4.82 -16.23 3.06
N CYS A 95 -4.64 -17.48 3.47
CA CYS A 95 -4.76 -17.92 4.86
C CYS A 95 -3.46 -17.60 5.61
N LEU A 96 -3.32 -16.35 6.09
CA LEU A 96 -2.07 -15.84 6.66
C LEU A 96 -1.66 -16.49 7.98
N SER A 97 -2.52 -17.30 8.59
CA SER A 97 -2.18 -18.15 9.73
C SER A 97 -1.51 -19.47 9.34
N ASN A 98 -1.52 -19.83 8.06
CA ASN A 98 -0.82 -21.01 7.57
C ASN A 98 0.70 -20.76 7.59
N PRO A 99 1.51 -21.63 8.22
CA PRO A 99 2.94 -21.40 8.41
C PRO A 99 3.75 -21.37 7.12
N ASP A 100 3.30 -22.03 6.06
CA ASP A 100 4.02 -22.12 4.79
C ASP A 100 3.98 -20.82 3.98
N ILE A 101 2.94 -20.01 4.17
CA ILE A 101 2.68 -18.79 3.39
C ILE A 101 3.88 -17.85 3.39
N THR A 102 4.45 -17.59 4.55
CA THR A 102 5.59 -16.65 4.66
C THR A 102 6.77 -17.10 3.80
N GLY A 103 7.11 -18.40 3.83
CA GLY A 103 8.21 -18.95 3.03
C GLY A 103 7.98 -18.82 1.52
N ILE A 104 6.77 -19.11 1.07
CA ILE A 104 6.39 -19.01 -0.34
C ILE A 104 6.43 -17.54 -0.82
N LEU A 105 5.90 -16.61 0.00
CA LEU A 105 5.95 -15.18 -0.32
C LEU A 105 7.40 -14.68 -0.42
N ILE A 106 8.29 -15.08 0.48
CA ILE A 106 9.72 -14.73 0.43
C ILE A 106 10.37 -15.27 -0.84
N GLU A 107 10.17 -16.54 -1.17
CA GLU A 107 10.76 -17.16 -2.37
C GLU A 107 10.30 -16.44 -3.66
N ASN A 108 9.00 -16.17 -3.79
CA ASN A 108 8.46 -15.55 -5.00
C ASN A 108 8.76 -14.05 -5.07
N LEU A 109 8.86 -13.37 -3.93
CA LEU A 109 9.33 -11.98 -3.87
C LEU A 109 10.80 -11.88 -4.26
N ASP A 110 11.66 -12.80 -3.83
CA ASP A 110 13.08 -12.84 -4.20
C ASP A 110 13.29 -12.92 -5.72
N LYS A 111 12.47 -13.72 -6.42
CA LYS A 111 12.47 -13.77 -7.89
C LYS A 111 12.18 -12.40 -8.53
N ARG A 112 11.29 -11.61 -7.92
CA ARG A 112 10.96 -10.25 -8.38
C ARG A 112 12.06 -9.25 -8.04
N VAL A 113 12.58 -9.29 -6.83
CA VAL A 113 13.70 -8.46 -6.39
C VAL A 113 14.92 -8.66 -7.30
N LYS A 114 15.25 -9.90 -7.66
CA LYS A 114 16.34 -10.22 -8.60
C LYS A 114 16.12 -9.62 -9.99
N LYS A 115 14.88 -9.56 -10.47
CA LYS A 115 14.53 -8.93 -11.76
C LYS A 115 14.54 -7.40 -11.71
N ARG A 116 14.26 -6.81 -10.54
CA ARG A 116 14.07 -5.37 -10.31
C ARG A 116 15.05 -4.83 -9.24
N ARG A 117 16.31 -5.21 -9.31
CA ARG A 117 17.34 -4.92 -8.28
C ARG A 117 17.46 -3.44 -7.89
N LYS A 118 17.20 -2.53 -8.84
CA LYS A 118 17.29 -1.08 -8.62
C LYS A 118 16.08 -0.48 -7.92
N SER A 119 14.97 -1.21 -7.84
CA SER A 119 13.78 -0.72 -7.15
C SER A 119 13.96 -0.80 -5.64
N THR A 120 13.42 0.19 -4.96
CA THR A 120 13.46 0.34 -3.50
C THR A 120 12.26 -0.35 -2.86
N TYR A 121 11.06 -0.11 -3.39
CA TYR A 121 9.79 -0.56 -2.80
C TYR A 121 9.26 -1.83 -3.48
N PHE A 122 8.80 -2.77 -2.66
CA PHE A 122 8.11 -3.97 -3.12
C PHE A 122 6.86 -4.19 -2.27
N SER A 123 5.71 -4.27 -2.91
CA SER A 123 4.46 -4.52 -2.21
C SER A 123 4.31 -6.00 -1.86
N VAL A 124 3.85 -6.25 -0.63
CA VAL A 124 3.33 -7.52 -0.12
C VAL A 124 1.99 -7.20 0.52
N SER A 125 0.91 -7.31 -0.23
CA SER A 125 -0.39 -6.78 0.17
C SER A 125 -1.56 -7.61 -0.34
N GLN A 126 -2.67 -7.51 0.39
CA GLN A 126 -3.91 -8.23 0.12
C GLN A 126 -4.49 -7.95 -1.26
N ASN A 127 -5.25 -8.91 -1.79
CA ASN A 127 -6.03 -8.80 -3.02
C ASN A 127 -7.15 -7.75 -2.86
N ASP A 128 -7.65 -7.21 -3.96
CA ASP A 128 -8.71 -6.20 -3.96
C ASP A 128 -10.11 -6.83 -3.80
N ASN A 129 -10.33 -7.46 -2.65
CA ASN A 129 -11.61 -8.03 -2.25
C ASN A 129 -11.75 -8.11 -0.72
N TYR A 130 -12.97 -8.40 -0.23
CA TYR A 130 -13.30 -8.51 1.19
C TYR A 130 -13.28 -9.95 1.74
N LEU A 131 -12.71 -10.90 1.01
CA LEU A 131 -12.75 -12.33 1.33
C LEU A 131 -11.58 -12.73 2.25
N ALA A 132 -11.43 -12.03 3.37
CA ALA A 132 -10.44 -12.37 4.39
C ALA A 132 -10.74 -13.73 5.03
N CYS A 133 -9.71 -14.49 5.40
CA CYS A 133 -9.85 -15.83 5.95
C CYS A 133 -10.57 -15.83 7.29
N GLU A 134 -11.62 -16.66 7.40
CA GLU A 134 -12.46 -16.84 8.59
C GLU A 134 -12.08 -18.06 9.43
N CYS A 135 -11.05 -18.84 9.06
CA CYS A 135 -10.66 -20.02 9.81
C CYS A 135 -10.28 -19.68 11.27
N ASP A 136 -10.39 -20.66 12.17
CA ASP A 136 -10.16 -20.48 13.61
C ASP A 136 -8.79 -19.87 13.94
N ALA A 137 -7.76 -20.28 13.21
CA ALA A 137 -6.40 -19.76 13.42
C ALA A 137 -6.27 -18.30 13.02
N CYS A 138 -6.81 -17.88 11.86
CA CYS A 138 -6.88 -16.47 11.47
C CYS A 138 -7.74 -15.65 12.44
N SER A 139 -8.90 -16.17 12.83
CA SER A 139 -9.79 -15.52 13.81
C SER A 139 -9.11 -15.30 15.17
N THR A 140 -8.27 -16.24 15.60
CA THR A 140 -7.47 -16.11 16.83
C THR A 140 -6.43 -15.00 16.69
N LEU A 141 -5.74 -14.89 15.54
CA LEU A 141 -4.79 -13.81 15.31
C LEU A 141 -5.47 -12.45 15.21
N ILE A 142 -6.65 -12.36 14.59
CA ILE A 142 -7.43 -11.12 14.54
C ILE A 142 -7.78 -10.64 15.95
N LYS A 143 -8.25 -11.55 16.83
CA LYS A 143 -8.52 -11.23 18.23
C LYS A 143 -7.26 -10.79 18.99
N LYS A 144 -6.13 -11.44 18.73
CA LYS A 144 -4.82 -11.10 19.33
C LYS A 144 -4.39 -9.67 18.99
N TYR A 145 -4.55 -9.27 17.75
CA TYR A 145 -4.10 -7.96 17.26
C TYR A 145 -5.21 -6.90 17.22
N ASP A 146 -6.43 -7.27 17.56
CA ASP A 146 -7.62 -6.41 17.50
C ASP A 146 -7.85 -5.77 16.11
N SER A 147 -7.29 -6.38 15.05
CA SER A 147 -7.40 -5.90 13.67
C SER A 147 -6.94 -6.96 12.66
N GLN A 148 -7.55 -6.95 11.49
CA GLN A 148 -7.11 -7.71 10.31
C GLN A 148 -5.71 -7.26 9.83
N SER A 149 -5.40 -5.97 9.95
CA SER A 149 -4.07 -5.44 9.60
C SER A 149 -2.95 -6.09 10.41
N GLY A 150 -3.21 -6.49 11.66
CA GLY A 150 -2.23 -7.16 12.49
C GLY A 150 -1.86 -8.55 11.98
N VAL A 151 -2.82 -9.27 11.40
CA VAL A 151 -2.57 -10.57 10.77
C VAL A 151 -1.70 -10.41 9.51
N ILE A 152 -2.01 -9.40 8.70
CA ILE A 152 -1.20 -9.06 7.51
C ILE A 152 0.20 -8.63 7.94
N LEU A 153 0.31 -7.76 8.92
CA LEU A 153 1.56 -7.21 9.40
C LEU A 153 2.49 -8.26 10.01
N ASP A 154 1.95 -9.29 10.67
CA ASP A 154 2.74 -10.40 11.23
C ASP A 154 3.49 -11.14 10.11
N VAL A 155 2.86 -11.37 8.97
CA VAL A 155 3.49 -11.99 7.80
C VAL A 155 4.43 -11.01 7.09
N VAL A 156 4.00 -9.77 6.90
CA VAL A 156 4.78 -8.73 6.20
C VAL A 156 6.08 -8.42 6.95
N ASN A 157 6.08 -8.37 8.27
CA ASN A 157 7.29 -8.18 9.06
C ASN A 157 8.30 -9.31 8.82
N LYS A 158 7.86 -10.57 8.83
CA LYS A 158 8.71 -11.73 8.56
C LYS A 158 9.28 -11.71 7.12
N VAL A 159 8.48 -11.27 6.16
CA VAL A 159 8.96 -11.06 4.78
C VAL A 159 9.99 -9.93 4.76
N ALA A 160 9.75 -8.82 5.44
CA ALA A 160 10.66 -7.68 5.48
C ALA A 160 12.03 -8.01 6.10
N GLU A 161 12.07 -8.89 7.10
CA GLU A 161 13.32 -9.39 7.68
C GLU A 161 14.21 -10.11 6.66
N ALA A 162 13.61 -10.76 5.66
CA ALA A 162 14.35 -11.44 4.58
C ALA A 162 14.93 -10.47 3.53
N PHE A 163 14.49 -9.21 3.51
CA PHE A 163 14.92 -8.20 2.54
C PHE A 163 15.33 -6.88 3.21
N PRO A 164 16.38 -6.88 4.05
CA PRO A 164 16.75 -5.71 4.86
C PRO A 164 17.13 -4.47 4.02
N ASP A 165 17.57 -4.67 2.78
CA ASP A 165 17.96 -3.59 1.84
C ASP A 165 16.78 -3.07 1.01
N LYS A 166 15.55 -3.54 1.26
CA LYS A 166 14.34 -3.14 0.54
C LYS A 166 13.29 -2.60 1.48
N LYS A 167 12.41 -1.75 0.96
CA LYS A 167 11.19 -1.33 1.62
C LYS A 167 10.05 -2.26 1.22
N ILE A 168 9.45 -2.93 2.18
CA ILE A 168 8.29 -3.79 1.96
C ILE A 168 7.04 -3.00 2.28
N SER A 169 6.26 -2.68 1.24
CA SER A 169 5.02 -1.91 1.40
C SER A 169 3.82 -2.84 1.56
N THR A 170 2.93 -2.50 2.46
CA THR A 170 1.63 -3.18 2.61
C THR A 170 0.50 -2.17 2.70
N LEU A 171 -0.73 -2.63 2.48
CA LEU A 171 -1.90 -1.77 2.46
C LEU A 171 -2.61 -1.77 3.82
N ALA A 172 -2.88 -0.58 4.35
CA ALA A 172 -3.94 -0.35 5.31
C ALA A 172 -5.18 0.11 4.54
N TYR A 173 -6.03 -0.84 4.14
CA TYR A 173 -7.06 -0.67 3.13
C TYR A 173 -8.33 -1.44 3.46
N GLN A 174 -9.48 -0.80 3.32
CA GLN A 174 -10.77 -1.43 3.56
C GLN A 174 -10.83 -2.12 4.94
N TYR A 175 -11.08 -3.43 4.98
CA TYR A 175 -11.19 -4.24 6.19
C TYR A 175 -9.91 -4.29 7.05
N SER A 176 -8.76 -3.95 6.48
CA SER A 176 -7.45 -3.90 7.18
C SER A 176 -6.94 -2.48 7.41
N ARG A 177 -7.80 -1.43 7.31
CA ARG A 177 -7.36 -0.04 7.43
C ARG A 177 -6.99 0.34 8.88
N ALA A 178 -7.71 -0.18 9.86
CA ALA A 178 -7.45 0.12 11.26
C ALA A 178 -6.08 -0.40 11.72
N ALA A 179 -5.34 0.41 12.49
CA ALA A 179 -4.05 0.02 13.04
C ALA A 179 -4.19 -1.13 14.06
N PRO A 180 -3.25 -2.09 14.08
CA PRO A 180 -3.30 -3.22 15.00
C PRO A 180 -2.81 -2.86 16.41
N LYS A 181 -3.14 -3.71 17.38
CA LYS A 181 -2.59 -3.68 18.73
C LYS A 181 -1.55 -4.79 18.94
N GLY A 182 -0.56 -4.54 19.78
CA GLY A 182 0.43 -5.55 20.17
C GLY A 182 1.43 -5.98 19.11
N ILE A 183 1.43 -5.30 17.95
CA ILE A 183 2.43 -5.45 16.88
C ILE A 183 2.67 -4.10 16.23
N LYS A 184 3.88 -3.87 15.76
CA LYS A 184 4.25 -2.68 14.99
C LYS A 184 4.98 -3.08 13.70
N PRO A 185 4.98 -2.23 12.67
CA PRO A 185 5.79 -2.44 11.47
C PRO A 185 7.29 -2.55 11.79
N ALA A 186 8.01 -3.41 11.09
CA ALA A 186 9.47 -3.40 11.10
C ALA A 186 9.99 -2.11 10.43
N ASP A 187 11.26 -1.75 10.69
CA ASP A 187 11.85 -0.47 10.26
C ASP A 187 11.86 -0.28 8.72
N ASN A 188 11.86 -1.38 7.99
CA ASN A 188 11.80 -1.38 6.54
C ASN A 188 10.41 -1.71 5.98
N VAL A 189 9.36 -1.65 6.80
CA VAL A 189 7.97 -1.79 6.36
C VAL A 189 7.34 -0.41 6.19
N ASN A 190 6.78 -0.17 5.00
CA ASN A 190 5.97 1.00 4.67
C ASN A 190 4.49 0.65 4.73
N ILE A 191 3.69 1.47 5.37
CA ILE A 191 2.23 1.35 5.43
C ILE A 191 1.58 2.31 4.45
N MET A 192 1.01 1.79 3.38
CA MET A 192 0.20 2.59 2.46
C MET A 192 -1.22 2.72 3.01
N LEU A 193 -1.50 3.82 3.72
CA LEU A 193 -2.81 4.11 4.27
C LEU A 193 -3.74 4.69 3.20
N CYS A 194 -4.80 3.96 2.88
CA CYS A 194 -5.69 4.28 1.77
C CYS A 194 -6.86 5.16 2.20
N THR A 195 -7.20 6.15 1.37
CA THR A 195 -8.24 7.16 1.62
C THR A 195 -9.54 6.87 0.86
N ILE A 196 -9.79 5.62 0.47
CA ILE A 196 -10.90 5.30 -0.46
C ILE A 196 -12.28 5.65 0.13
N GLU A 197 -12.44 5.52 1.43
CA GLU A 197 -13.69 5.82 2.15
C GLU A 197 -13.82 7.30 2.54
N CYS A 198 -12.81 8.13 2.30
CA CYS A 198 -12.85 9.53 2.64
C CYS A 198 -13.75 10.32 1.69
N ASN A 199 -14.39 11.35 2.21
CA ASN A 199 -15.09 12.34 1.41
C ASN A 199 -14.08 13.24 0.67
N ARG A 200 -14.01 13.08 -0.66
CA ARG A 200 -13.07 13.84 -1.50
C ARG A 200 -13.55 15.25 -1.87
N SER A 201 -14.78 15.61 -1.49
CA SER A 201 -15.35 16.95 -1.75
C SER A 201 -15.07 17.93 -0.61
N ARG A 202 -14.46 17.48 0.49
CA ARG A 202 -14.19 18.28 1.68
C ARG A 202 -12.78 18.01 2.22
N PRO A 203 -12.17 18.93 2.97
CA PRO A 203 -10.88 18.70 3.59
C PRO A 203 -10.94 17.52 4.57
N ILE A 204 -10.09 16.52 4.41
CA ILE A 204 -10.02 15.34 5.28
C ILE A 204 -9.83 15.75 6.76
N ALA A 205 -9.10 16.84 7.00
CA ALA A 205 -8.79 17.29 8.35
C ALA A 205 -10.02 17.72 9.18
N SER A 206 -11.10 18.19 8.55
CA SER A 206 -12.26 18.76 9.23
C SER A 206 -13.60 18.12 8.89
N ASP A 207 -13.64 17.27 7.85
CA ASP A 207 -14.90 16.64 7.44
C ASP A 207 -15.30 15.49 8.37
N SER A 208 -16.57 15.48 8.81
CA SER A 208 -17.10 14.46 9.74
C SER A 208 -17.10 13.06 9.13
N LEU A 209 -17.33 12.91 7.82
CA LEU A 209 -17.31 11.62 7.14
C LEU A 209 -15.91 11.01 7.05
N SER A 210 -14.86 11.82 7.23
CA SER A 210 -13.46 11.40 7.24
C SER A 210 -12.90 11.17 8.66
N GLU A 211 -13.73 11.16 9.70
CA GLU A 211 -13.30 11.01 11.09
C GLU A 211 -12.64 9.65 11.35
N SER A 212 -13.22 8.56 10.84
CA SER A 212 -12.65 7.21 10.99
C SER A 212 -11.26 7.11 10.35
N PHE A 213 -11.06 7.74 9.19
CA PHE A 213 -9.75 7.78 8.55
C PHE A 213 -8.72 8.56 9.40
N ARG A 214 -9.11 9.72 9.97
CA ARG A 214 -8.21 10.47 10.86
C ARG A 214 -7.82 9.68 12.10
N THR A 215 -8.76 8.90 12.64
CA THR A 215 -8.49 7.98 13.76
C THR A 215 -7.44 6.94 13.35
N ASP A 216 -7.66 6.23 12.26
CA ASP A 216 -6.73 5.22 11.76
C ASP A 216 -5.36 5.81 11.44
N MET A 217 -5.30 6.97 10.80
CA MET A 217 -4.04 7.68 10.52
C MET A 217 -3.29 8.03 11.81
N ASN A 218 -3.98 8.53 12.83
CA ASN A 218 -3.37 8.87 14.11
C ASN A 218 -2.87 7.62 14.85
N ASP A 219 -3.59 6.49 14.74
CA ASP A 219 -3.19 5.25 15.39
C ASP A 219 -1.99 4.60 14.66
N TRP A 220 -1.97 4.61 13.33
CA TRP A 220 -0.81 4.17 12.57
C TRP A 220 0.44 5.00 12.88
N ARG A 221 0.33 6.33 12.95
CA ARG A 221 1.46 7.22 13.30
C ARG A 221 2.09 6.95 14.66
N LYS A 222 1.39 6.30 15.59
CA LYS A 222 1.93 5.92 16.90
C LYS A 222 2.87 4.71 16.81
N ILE A 223 2.71 3.86 15.80
CA ILE A 223 3.40 2.57 15.71
C ILE A 223 4.25 2.41 14.44
N ALA A 224 3.99 3.17 13.40
CA ALA A 224 4.71 3.08 12.13
C ALA A 224 5.68 4.25 11.95
N GLY A 225 6.89 3.97 11.49
CA GLY A 225 7.89 4.97 11.14
C GLY A 225 7.75 5.49 9.70
N ASP A 226 7.03 4.75 8.83
CA ASP A 226 6.86 5.03 7.40
C ASP A 226 5.39 4.77 7.00
N ILE A 227 4.63 5.83 6.68
CA ILE A 227 3.21 5.81 6.31
C ILE A 227 3.02 6.55 5.00
#